data_2c656c14eebeb4160050eeec653c04e2
#
_entry.id   2c656c14eebeb4160050eeec653c04e2
#
_cell.length_a   1.000
_cell.length_b   1.000
_cell.length_c   1.000
_cell.angle_alpha   90.00
_cell.angle_beta   90.00
_cell.angle_gamma   90.00
#
_symmetry.space_group_name_H-M   'P 1'
#
loop_
_entity.id
_entity.type
_entity.pdbx_description
1 polymer ?
#
loop_
_entity_poly.entity_id
_entity_poly.type
_entity_poly.pdbx_seq_one_letter_code
_entity_poly.pdbx_strand_id
1 'polypeptide(L)'
;VRVREALDIAAEQRGLPLRLSSAAAAGLRADSAPSAAVLLEAARRAGADMALIGEADGADWQWTLVDSSASTVFPGDVTAGIEGAADVLALASQSVLSQPLAVTRLRITELVSLKEHLAIQRALAALIGVKQVEVIEVGSRTAVFEVHSAGGERVLIDALKGNAKLAREADSRDPLVYRYLP
;
A
#
# COMPACT_ATOMS: atom_id res chain seq x y z
N VAL A 1 -23.57 -12.76 -7.87
CA VAL A 1 -23.54 -11.59 -8.76
C VAL A 1 -23.83 -10.33 -7.95
N ARG A 2 -24.90 -10.26 -7.16
CA ARG A 2 -25.30 -9.05 -6.42
C ARG A 2 -24.29 -8.58 -5.36
N VAL A 3 -23.65 -9.49 -4.62
CA VAL A 3 -22.67 -9.13 -3.59
C VAL A 3 -21.43 -8.47 -4.21
N ARG A 4 -20.93 -9.02 -5.31
CA ARG A 4 -19.76 -8.47 -5.99
C ARG A 4 -20.01 -7.05 -6.50
N GLU A 5 -21.15 -6.84 -7.13
CA GLU A 5 -21.54 -5.53 -7.65
C GLU A 5 -21.71 -4.49 -6.51
N ALA A 6 -22.30 -4.91 -5.38
CA ALA A 6 -22.43 -4.03 -4.20
C ALA A 6 -21.06 -3.65 -3.61
N LEU A 7 -20.11 -4.59 -3.56
CA LEU A 7 -18.73 -4.30 -3.12
C LEU A 7 -18.03 -3.33 -4.06
N ASP A 8 -18.13 -3.53 -5.38
CA ASP A 8 -17.51 -2.65 -6.36
C ASP A 8 -18.06 -1.22 -6.26
N ILE A 9 -19.39 -1.06 -6.16
CA ILE A 9 -20.05 0.25 -6.01
C ILE A 9 -19.62 0.93 -4.71
N ALA A 10 -19.63 0.22 -3.57
CA ALA A 10 -19.24 0.78 -2.30
C ALA A 10 -17.75 1.19 -2.29
N ALA A 11 -16.88 0.40 -2.90
CA ALA A 11 -15.46 0.70 -3.02
C ALA A 11 -15.21 1.95 -3.88
N GLU A 12 -15.90 2.09 -5.02
CA GLU A 12 -15.82 3.30 -5.85
C GLU A 12 -16.27 4.54 -5.10
N GLN A 13 -17.37 4.47 -4.37
CA GLN A 13 -17.90 5.60 -3.56
C GLN A 13 -16.90 6.05 -2.49
N ARG A 14 -16.13 5.14 -1.93
CA ARG A 14 -15.10 5.42 -0.91
C ARG A 14 -13.71 5.66 -1.50
N GLY A 15 -13.54 5.54 -2.81
CA GLY A 15 -12.25 5.70 -3.48
C GLY A 15 -11.23 4.60 -3.13
N LEU A 16 -11.70 3.40 -2.75
CA LEU A 16 -10.84 2.29 -2.40
C LEU A 16 -10.47 1.47 -3.66
N PRO A 17 -9.18 1.22 -3.93
CA PRO A 17 -8.74 0.37 -5.02
C PRO A 17 -8.98 -1.10 -4.67
N LEU A 18 -10.21 -1.60 -4.90
CA LEU A 18 -10.60 -2.97 -4.59
C LEU A 18 -10.26 -3.94 -5.74
N ARG A 19 -9.72 -5.10 -5.40
CA ARG A 19 -9.54 -6.23 -6.31
C ARG A 19 -10.32 -7.43 -5.80
N LEU A 20 -11.42 -7.75 -6.45
CA LEU A 20 -12.25 -8.89 -6.06
C LEU A 20 -11.70 -10.21 -6.61
N SER A 21 -11.46 -11.16 -5.72
CA SER A 21 -11.07 -12.53 -6.05
C SER A 21 -12.04 -13.53 -5.40
N SER A 22 -12.32 -14.64 -6.07
CA SER A 22 -13.01 -15.74 -5.40
C SER A 22 -12.05 -16.50 -4.48
N ALA A 23 -12.57 -17.14 -3.44
CA ALA A 23 -11.77 -17.97 -2.55
C ALA A 23 -10.95 -19.03 -3.34
N ALA A 24 -11.56 -19.66 -4.34
CA ALA A 24 -10.88 -20.63 -5.20
C ALA A 24 -9.75 -20.01 -6.03
N ALA A 25 -9.96 -18.81 -6.61
CA ALA A 25 -8.93 -18.10 -7.36
C ALA A 25 -7.79 -17.59 -6.46
N ALA A 26 -8.09 -17.30 -5.19
CA ALA A 26 -7.10 -16.96 -4.16
C ALA A 26 -6.37 -18.19 -3.60
N GLY A 27 -6.76 -19.41 -4.00
CA GLY A 27 -6.21 -20.67 -3.49
C GLY A 27 -6.65 -20.99 -2.05
N LEU A 28 -7.76 -20.41 -1.61
CA LEU A 28 -8.34 -20.62 -0.29
C LEU A 28 -9.30 -21.82 -0.32
N ARG A 29 -9.28 -22.63 0.73
CA ARG A 29 -10.22 -23.74 0.89
C ARG A 29 -11.47 -23.27 1.62
N ALA A 30 -12.63 -23.75 1.17
CA ALA A 30 -13.91 -23.38 1.77
C ALA A 30 -14.20 -24.10 3.11
N ASP A 31 -13.43 -25.13 3.44
CA ASP A 31 -13.62 -26.01 4.59
C ASP A 31 -12.86 -25.57 5.86
N SER A 32 -12.07 -24.53 5.77
CA SER A 32 -11.31 -24.00 6.92
C SER A 32 -11.14 -22.47 6.82
N ALA A 33 -11.31 -21.80 7.96
CA ALA A 33 -10.99 -20.37 8.04
C ALA A 33 -9.49 -20.16 7.78
N PRO A 34 -9.14 -19.38 6.74
CA PRO A 34 -7.73 -19.16 6.39
C PRO A 34 -7.04 -18.32 7.45
N SER A 35 -5.79 -18.64 7.75
CA SER A 35 -4.99 -17.81 8.64
C SER A 35 -4.66 -16.45 8.00
N ALA A 36 -4.37 -15.43 8.83
CA ALA A 36 -3.97 -14.11 8.36
C ALA A 36 -2.78 -14.17 7.38
N ALA A 37 -1.80 -15.04 7.63
CA ALA A 37 -0.64 -15.23 6.76
C ALA A 37 -1.04 -15.73 5.35
N VAL A 38 -1.97 -16.66 5.27
CA VAL A 38 -2.48 -17.21 4.00
C VAL A 38 -3.25 -16.14 3.22
N LEU A 39 -4.06 -15.34 3.91
CA LEU A 39 -4.80 -14.23 3.31
C LEU A 39 -3.87 -13.16 2.73
N LEU A 40 -2.84 -12.77 3.48
CA LEU A 40 -1.85 -11.79 3.03
C LEU A 40 -1.02 -12.30 1.85
N GLU A 41 -0.67 -13.57 1.85
CA GLU A 41 0.04 -14.17 0.72
C GLU A 41 -0.84 -14.19 -0.55
N ALA A 42 -2.13 -14.48 -0.42
CA ALA A 42 -3.09 -14.40 -1.51
C ALA A 42 -3.25 -12.95 -2.02
N ALA A 43 -3.33 -11.96 -1.10
CA ALA A 43 -3.40 -10.55 -1.44
C ALA A 43 -2.16 -10.10 -2.21
N ARG A 44 -0.94 -10.44 -1.76
CA ARG A 44 0.32 -10.10 -2.43
C ARG A 44 0.39 -10.68 -3.84
N ARG A 45 -0.02 -11.93 -4.04
CA ARG A 45 -0.11 -12.53 -5.38
C ARG A 45 -1.09 -11.79 -6.29
N ALA A 46 -2.14 -11.19 -5.73
CA ALA A 46 -3.07 -10.33 -6.44
C ALA A 46 -2.58 -8.88 -6.60
N GLY A 47 -1.40 -8.54 -6.08
CA GLY A 47 -0.82 -7.18 -6.10
C GLY A 47 -1.52 -6.23 -5.13
N ALA A 48 -1.93 -6.72 -3.96
CA ALA A 48 -2.53 -5.95 -2.87
C ALA A 48 -1.73 -6.16 -1.57
N ASP A 49 -1.74 -5.17 -0.68
CA ASP A 49 -1.03 -5.19 0.60
C ASP A 49 -1.92 -5.63 1.77
N MET A 50 -3.23 -5.70 1.56
CA MET A 50 -4.23 -6.06 2.55
C MET A 50 -5.24 -7.02 1.96
N ALA A 51 -5.89 -7.80 2.83
CA ALA A 51 -6.99 -8.69 2.46
C ALA A 51 -8.24 -8.35 3.29
N LEU A 52 -9.37 -8.22 2.62
CA LEU A 52 -10.68 -8.14 3.24
C LEU A 52 -11.44 -9.43 2.94
N ILE A 53 -11.86 -10.15 3.97
CA ILE A 53 -12.68 -11.34 3.83
C ILE A 53 -14.04 -11.13 4.51
N GLY A 54 -15.11 -11.53 3.84
CA GLY A 54 -16.46 -11.53 4.39
C GLY A 54 -16.96 -12.95 4.55
N GLU A 55 -17.43 -13.29 5.73
CA GLU A 55 -18.08 -14.54 6.06
C GLU A 55 -19.55 -14.28 6.38
N ALA A 56 -20.44 -15.02 5.70
CA ALA A 56 -21.88 -14.91 5.91
C ALA A 56 -22.38 -16.04 6.81
N ASP A 57 -23.10 -15.69 7.88
CA ASP A 57 -23.86 -16.63 8.70
C ASP A 57 -25.35 -16.24 8.62
N GLY A 58 -26.06 -16.90 7.72
CA GLY A 58 -27.44 -16.54 7.39
C GLY A 58 -27.56 -15.15 6.74
N ALA A 59 -28.18 -14.22 7.44
CA ALA A 59 -28.33 -12.82 7.01
C ALA A 59 -27.20 -11.90 7.53
N ASP A 60 -26.45 -12.36 8.49
CA ASP A 60 -25.37 -11.58 9.13
C ASP A 60 -24.04 -11.82 8.44
N TRP A 61 -23.26 -10.75 8.31
CA TRP A 61 -21.91 -10.80 7.77
C TRP A 61 -20.91 -10.41 8.84
N GLN A 62 -19.79 -11.10 8.84
CA GLN A 62 -18.60 -10.72 9.59
C GLN A 62 -17.48 -10.46 8.62
N TRP A 63 -16.86 -9.28 8.73
CA TRP A 63 -15.76 -8.84 7.89
C TRP A 63 -14.48 -8.86 8.68
N THR A 64 -13.42 -9.36 8.07
CA THR A 64 -12.08 -9.36 8.64
C THR A 64 -11.13 -8.68 7.67
N LEU A 65 -10.59 -7.53 8.07
CA LEU A 65 -9.50 -6.85 7.37
C LEU A 65 -8.17 -7.31 7.96
N VAL A 66 -7.28 -7.78 7.11
CA VAL A 66 -5.96 -8.28 7.50
C VAL A 66 -4.89 -7.45 6.81
N ASP A 67 -3.97 -6.89 7.58
CA ASP A 67 -2.75 -6.24 7.11
C ASP A 67 -1.50 -6.93 7.68
N SER A 68 -0.31 -6.38 7.41
CA SER A 68 0.96 -6.93 7.89
C SER A 68 1.17 -6.84 9.41
N SER A 69 0.35 -6.08 10.13
CA SER A 69 0.52 -5.77 11.54
C SER A 69 -0.64 -6.25 12.41
N ALA A 70 -1.85 -6.30 11.85
CA ALA A 70 -3.07 -6.56 12.62
C ALA A 70 -4.15 -7.28 11.80
N SER A 71 -5.15 -7.76 12.53
CA SER A 71 -6.41 -8.24 11.96
C SER A 71 -7.54 -7.56 12.70
N THR A 72 -8.39 -6.85 11.96
CA THR A 72 -9.53 -6.10 12.49
C THR A 72 -10.83 -6.73 12.02
N VAL A 73 -11.72 -7.02 12.97
CA VAL A 73 -13.01 -7.66 12.69
C VAL A 73 -14.13 -6.66 12.93
N PHE A 74 -15.11 -6.62 12.05
CA PHE A 74 -16.29 -5.79 12.19
C PHE A 74 -17.52 -6.48 11.58
N PRO A 75 -18.68 -6.39 12.26
CA PRO A 75 -19.94 -6.91 11.76
C PRO A 75 -20.61 -5.93 10.80
N GLY A 76 -21.53 -6.41 10.01
CA GLY A 76 -22.40 -5.57 9.19
C GLY A 76 -22.71 -6.21 7.85
N ASP A 77 -23.50 -5.52 7.05
CA ASP A 77 -23.84 -5.98 5.70
C ASP A 77 -22.65 -5.84 4.71
N VAL A 78 -22.91 -6.09 3.44
CA VAL A 78 -21.88 -6.02 2.39
C VAL A 78 -21.26 -4.63 2.29
N THR A 79 -22.02 -3.57 2.51
CA THR A 79 -21.55 -2.18 2.46
C THR A 79 -20.69 -1.86 3.68
N ALA A 80 -21.09 -2.34 4.85
CA ALA A 80 -20.34 -2.15 6.11
C ALA A 80 -18.93 -2.74 6.05
N GLY A 81 -18.71 -3.79 5.28
CA GLY A 81 -17.38 -4.34 5.02
C GLY A 81 -16.42 -3.33 4.39
N ILE A 82 -16.88 -2.62 3.37
CA ILE A 82 -16.10 -1.60 2.68
C ILE A 82 -15.94 -0.34 3.56
N GLU A 83 -17.00 0.07 4.23
CA GLU A 83 -16.97 1.22 5.13
C GLU A 83 -15.99 1.03 6.29
N GLY A 84 -16.06 -0.13 6.95
CA GLY A 84 -15.12 -0.48 8.02
C GLY A 84 -13.66 -0.53 7.55
N ALA A 85 -13.41 -1.11 6.38
CA ALA A 85 -12.08 -1.12 5.79
C ALA A 85 -11.59 0.31 5.47
N ALA A 86 -12.45 1.18 4.92
CA ALA A 86 -12.13 2.57 4.63
C ALA A 86 -11.79 3.35 5.90
N ASP A 87 -12.55 3.17 6.96
CA ASP A 87 -12.34 3.85 8.24
C ASP A 87 -11.01 3.41 8.90
N VAL A 88 -10.69 2.11 8.88
CA VAL A 88 -9.39 1.60 9.38
C VAL A 88 -8.24 2.20 8.59
N LEU A 89 -8.34 2.26 7.27
CA LEU A 89 -7.32 2.86 6.40
C LEU A 89 -7.18 4.37 6.63
N ALA A 90 -8.29 5.08 6.83
CA ALA A 90 -8.28 6.51 7.13
C ALA A 90 -7.58 6.79 8.47
N LEU A 91 -7.88 6.02 9.52
CA LEU A 91 -7.22 6.13 10.82
C LEU A 91 -5.71 5.83 10.74
N ALA A 92 -5.33 4.80 10.02
CA ALA A 92 -3.92 4.47 9.79
C ALA A 92 -3.19 5.62 9.07
N SER A 93 -3.82 6.18 8.04
CA SER A 93 -3.28 7.34 7.30
C SER A 93 -3.15 8.58 8.18
N GLN A 94 -4.14 8.89 9.01
CA GLN A 94 -4.08 10.00 9.97
C GLN A 94 -2.95 9.80 11.00
N SER A 95 -2.77 8.59 11.48
CA SER A 95 -1.68 8.26 12.41
C SER A 95 -0.32 8.55 11.79
N VAL A 96 -0.10 8.21 10.52
CA VAL A 96 1.13 8.53 9.79
C VAL A 96 1.30 10.04 9.63
N LEU A 97 0.25 10.75 9.20
CA LEU A 97 0.30 12.19 8.94
C LEU A 97 0.55 13.03 10.21
N SER A 98 0.22 12.50 11.38
CA SER A 98 0.43 13.14 12.69
C SER A 98 1.84 12.95 13.24
N GLN A 99 2.67 12.13 12.60
CA GLN A 99 4.05 11.91 13.04
C GLN A 99 4.95 13.09 12.69
N PRO A 100 6.01 13.35 13.46
CA PRO A 100 6.95 14.42 13.14
C PRO A 100 7.59 14.19 11.77
N LEU A 101 7.84 15.29 11.07
CA LEU A 101 8.55 15.25 9.79
C LEU A 101 10.01 14.84 10.03
N ALA A 102 10.47 13.92 9.24
CA ALA A 102 11.87 13.52 9.18
C ALA A 102 12.39 13.66 7.74
N VAL A 103 13.67 13.90 7.64
CA VAL A 103 14.38 14.04 6.37
C VAL A 103 15.08 12.71 6.07
N THR A 104 14.81 12.15 4.90
CA THR A 104 15.44 10.92 4.42
C THR A 104 16.06 11.16 3.05
N ARG A 105 17.30 10.71 2.86
CA ARG A 105 18.00 10.81 1.57
C ARG A 105 17.90 9.53 0.79
N LEU A 106 17.42 9.66 -0.45
CA LEU A 106 17.31 8.56 -1.41
C LEU A 106 18.23 8.80 -2.59
N ARG A 107 19.13 7.87 -2.87
CA ARG A 107 19.88 7.85 -4.12
C ARG A 107 19.18 6.92 -5.09
N ILE A 108 18.85 7.42 -6.27
CA ILE A 108 18.23 6.62 -7.32
C ILE A 108 19.21 6.50 -8.47
N THR A 109 19.50 5.26 -8.85
CA THR A 109 20.43 4.88 -9.92
C THR A 109 19.66 4.52 -11.19
N GLU A 110 20.37 4.44 -12.33
CA GLU A 110 19.83 4.10 -13.65
C GLU A 110 18.87 5.14 -14.24
N LEU A 111 18.96 6.41 -13.81
CA LEU A 111 18.22 7.53 -14.41
C LEU A 111 19.00 8.07 -15.61
N VAL A 112 18.45 7.93 -16.81
CA VAL A 112 19.14 8.33 -18.06
C VAL A 112 18.56 9.57 -18.71
N SER A 113 17.43 10.10 -18.23
CA SER A 113 16.76 11.25 -18.83
C SER A 113 16.14 12.17 -17.77
N LEU A 114 16.02 13.46 -18.13
CA LEU A 114 15.30 14.43 -17.30
C LEU A 114 13.84 14.02 -17.05
N LYS A 115 13.22 13.37 -18.04
CA LYS A 115 11.85 12.88 -17.93
C LYS A 115 11.71 11.86 -16.78
N GLU A 116 12.70 10.97 -16.64
CA GLU A 116 12.73 9.98 -15.55
C GLU A 116 12.94 10.65 -14.19
N HIS A 117 13.86 11.62 -14.10
CA HIS A 117 14.05 12.40 -12.87
C HIS A 117 12.75 13.05 -12.40
N LEU A 118 12.04 13.73 -13.30
CA LEU A 118 10.76 14.36 -12.99
C LEU A 118 9.66 13.34 -12.65
N ALA A 119 9.66 12.18 -13.32
CA ALA A 119 8.70 11.11 -13.03
C ALA A 119 8.90 10.55 -11.62
N ILE A 120 10.16 10.32 -11.22
CA ILE A 120 10.49 9.87 -9.88
C ILE A 120 10.15 10.93 -8.83
N GLN A 121 10.51 12.19 -9.05
CA GLN A 121 10.18 13.27 -8.13
C GLN A 121 8.67 13.34 -7.87
N ARG A 122 7.86 13.25 -8.93
CA ARG A 122 6.38 13.23 -8.82
C ARG A 122 5.89 11.97 -8.11
N ALA A 123 6.46 10.82 -8.39
CA ALA A 123 6.10 9.57 -7.75
C ALA A 123 6.39 9.61 -6.23
N LEU A 124 7.55 10.13 -5.84
CA LEU A 124 7.91 10.32 -4.43
C LEU A 124 6.98 11.34 -3.75
N ALA A 125 6.66 12.44 -4.42
CA ALA A 125 5.76 13.47 -3.88
C ALA A 125 4.30 12.99 -3.72
N ALA A 126 3.90 11.97 -4.47
CA ALA A 126 2.57 11.37 -4.39
C ALA A 126 2.43 10.33 -3.27
N LEU A 127 3.52 9.95 -2.59
CA LEU A 127 3.47 8.99 -1.48
C LEU A 127 2.79 9.60 -0.26
N ILE A 128 1.99 8.78 0.42
CA ILE A 128 1.32 9.18 1.65
C ILE A 128 2.36 9.58 2.71
N GLY A 129 2.15 10.71 3.35
CA GLY A 129 3.05 11.23 4.38
C GLY A 129 4.22 12.07 3.85
N VAL A 130 4.51 12.06 2.55
CA VAL A 130 5.52 12.93 1.95
C VAL A 130 4.98 14.36 1.81
N LYS A 131 5.73 15.33 2.32
CA LYS A 131 5.38 16.75 2.27
C LYS A 131 6.20 17.52 1.24
N GLN A 132 7.46 17.11 1.05
CA GLN A 132 8.39 17.81 0.17
C GLN A 132 9.42 16.82 -0.39
N VAL A 133 9.80 17.02 -1.63
CA VAL A 133 10.86 16.26 -2.32
C VAL A 133 11.75 17.24 -3.05
N GLU A 134 13.02 17.26 -2.66
CA GLU A 134 14.04 18.10 -3.29
C GLU A 134 15.11 17.23 -3.96
N VAL A 135 15.58 17.66 -5.11
CA VAL A 135 16.75 17.05 -5.76
C VAL A 135 17.98 17.80 -5.27
N ILE A 136 18.84 17.15 -4.50
CA ILE A 136 20.03 17.78 -3.92
C ILE A 136 21.32 17.46 -4.69
N GLU A 137 21.32 16.40 -5.48
CA GLU A 137 22.46 16.02 -6.32
C GLU A 137 21.97 15.37 -7.62
N VAL A 138 22.60 15.69 -8.73
CA VAL A 138 22.34 15.06 -10.04
C VAL A 138 23.66 14.63 -10.64
N GLY A 139 23.80 13.31 -10.87
CA GLY A 139 24.92 12.71 -11.58
C GLY A 139 24.54 12.29 -13.01
N SER A 140 25.45 11.61 -13.69
CA SER A 140 25.23 11.17 -15.10
C SER A 140 24.08 10.15 -15.24
N ARG A 141 23.90 9.29 -14.26
CA ARG A 141 22.84 8.25 -14.21
C ARG A 141 22.25 8.11 -12.82
N THR A 142 22.43 9.07 -11.97
CA THR A 142 22.01 9.04 -10.57
C THR A 142 21.43 10.36 -10.15
N ALA A 143 20.50 10.33 -9.20
CA ALA A 143 20.09 11.53 -8.47
C ALA A 143 19.93 11.22 -6.99
N VAL A 144 20.21 12.20 -6.14
CA VAL A 144 19.91 12.14 -4.72
C VAL A 144 18.76 13.07 -4.42
N PHE A 145 17.72 12.49 -3.86
CA PHE A 145 16.51 13.18 -3.42
C PHE A 145 16.52 13.29 -1.90
N GLU A 146 16.22 14.46 -1.41
CA GLU A 146 15.89 14.69 -0.01
C GLU A 146 14.39 14.71 0.14
N VAL A 147 13.86 13.79 0.96
CA VAL A 147 12.42 13.56 1.13
C VAL A 147 12.04 13.90 2.56
N HIS A 148 11.17 14.89 2.72
CA HIS A 148 10.58 15.28 3.99
C HIS A 148 9.27 14.50 4.16
N SER A 149 9.25 13.53 5.07
CA SER A 149 8.09 12.66 5.27
C SER A 149 7.69 12.53 6.73
N ALA A 150 6.39 12.42 6.97
CA ALA A 150 5.86 12.05 8.26
C ALA A 150 6.14 10.57 8.54
N GLY A 151 6.60 10.24 9.75
CA GLY A 151 6.98 8.88 10.14
C GLY A 151 8.35 8.41 9.66
N GLY A 152 9.11 9.28 8.99
CA GLY A 152 10.51 9.10 8.66
C GLY A 152 10.83 7.96 7.71
N GLU A 153 12.08 7.48 7.81
CA GLU A 153 12.66 6.49 6.89
C GLU A 153 11.84 5.19 6.78
N ARG A 154 11.35 4.67 7.91
CA ARG A 154 10.63 3.40 7.92
C ARG A 154 9.33 3.47 7.10
N VAL A 155 8.54 4.51 7.31
CA VAL A 155 7.28 4.71 6.57
C VAL A 155 7.56 4.93 5.08
N LEU A 156 8.61 5.70 4.77
CA LEU A 156 9.02 5.91 3.39
C LEU A 156 9.47 4.61 2.70
N ILE A 157 10.26 3.77 3.38
CA ILE A 157 10.67 2.45 2.86
C ILE A 157 9.44 1.57 2.59
N ASP A 158 8.49 1.55 3.54
CA ASP A 158 7.28 0.73 3.39
C ASP A 158 6.41 1.22 2.21
N ALA A 159 6.27 2.53 2.05
CA ALA A 159 5.56 3.12 0.92
C ALA A 159 6.24 2.83 -0.45
N LEU A 160 7.57 2.73 -0.46
CA LEU A 160 8.33 2.43 -1.68
C LEU A 160 8.31 0.94 -2.07
N LYS A 161 8.03 0.01 -1.15
CA LYS A 161 7.95 -1.44 -1.46
C LYS A 161 6.89 -1.77 -2.51
N GLY A 162 5.81 -1.01 -2.58
CA GLY A 162 4.74 -1.17 -3.58
C GLY A 162 5.03 -0.51 -4.92
N ASN A 163 6.16 0.20 -5.07
CA ASN A 163 6.45 0.93 -6.29
C ASN A 163 7.11 0.02 -7.33
N ALA A 164 6.38 -0.29 -8.41
CA ALA A 164 6.87 -1.19 -9.48
C ALA A 164 8.10 -0.66 -10.24
N LYS A 165 8.41 0.64 -10.13
CA LYS A 165 9.51 1.29 -10.83
C LYS A 165 10.78 1.46 -10.01
N LEU A 166 10.76 1.09 -8.74
CA LEU A 166 11.89 1.25 -7.84
C LEU A 166 12.22 -0.06 -7.15
N ALA A 167 13.43 -0.56 -7.34
CA ALA A 167 13.96 -1.71 -6.63
C ALA A 167 15.01 -1.25 -5.62
N ARG A 168 14.84 -1.61 -4.34
CA ARG A 168 15.81 -1.29 -3.30
C ARG A 168 17.09 -2.11 -3.50
N GLU A 169 18.24 -1.46 -3.39
CA GLU A 169 19.54 -2.13 -3.32
C GLU A 169 19.86 -2.47 -1.85
N ALA A 170 20.17 -3.74 -1.59
CA ALA A 170 20.09 -4.34 -0.26
C ALA A 170 21.08 -3.81 0.79
N ASP A 171 22.22 -3.20 0.41
CA ASP A 171 23.36 -2.95 1.31
C ASP A 171 23.56 -1.48 1.70
N SER A 172 22.67 -0.57 1.33
CA SER A 172 22.88 0.84 1.59
C SER A 172 21.99 1.36 2.73
N ARG A 173 22.60 2.09 3.67
CA ARG A 173 21.90 2.66 4.82
C ARG A 173 21.72 4.18 4.75
N ASP A 174 22.69 4.91 4.22
CA ASP A 174 22.61 6.37 4.08
C ASP A 174 23.57 6.84 2.96
N PRO A 175 23.05 7.42 1.86
CA PRO A 175 21.63 7.46 1.50
C PRO A 175 21.06 6.08 1.16
N LEU A 176 19.75 5.90 1.32
CA LEU A 176 19.06 4.70 0.83
C LEU A 176 19.19 4.63 -0.69
N VAL A 177 19.62 3.49 -1.23
CA VAL A 177 19.81 3.32 -2.68
C VAL A 177 18.69 2.50 -3.29
N TYR A 178 18.10 3.06 -4.35
CA TYR A 178 17.11 2.41 -5.18
C TYR A 178 17.53 2.46 -6.64
N ARG A 179 17.26 1.39 -7.37
CA ARG A 179 17.46 1.33 -8.81
C ARG A 179 16.14 1.60 -9.53
N TYR A 180 16.17 2.50 -10.50
CA TYR A 180 15.04 2.74 -11.39
C TYR A 180 14.84 1.57 -12.35
N LEU A 181 13.60 1.14 -12.51
CA LEU A 181 13.15 0.12 -13.46
C LEU A 181 12.28 0.82 -14.51
N PRO A 182 12.72 0.90 -15.77
CA PRO A 182 12.02 1.61 -16.84
C PRO A 182 10.66 1.00 -17.22
#